data_4d7d833853267102ab27d25fd5928f72
#
_entry.id   4d7d833853267102ab27d25fd5928f72
#
_cell.length_a   1.000
_cell.length_b   1.000
_cell.length_c   1.000
_cell.angle_alpha   90.00
_cell.angle_beta   90.00
_cell.angle_gamma   90.00
#
_symmetry.space_group_name_H-M   'P 1'
#
loop_
_entity.id
_entity.type
_entity.pdbx_description
1 polymer ?
#
loop_
_entity_poly.entity_id
_entity_poly.type
_entity_poly.pdbx_seq_one_letter_code
_entity_poly.pdbx_strand_id
1 'polypeptide(L)'
;MASIIKRGKTYSLVFYEGEGKNRHQVWESGLSYNTAKARKAQLEYEAAQNTHIDRNDLTVSEFLYEFIEKYGEKKWVASTYDGNVGLLENYVHPYLGDQKLRNVRTKTVDDYYHFLLFSAEPVANMSKLKRDKISPSLIHDIHKVLRCAFNQAVKWEYIAKNPFLNATLPEHKEKKRDALTPEQFHKVLEFTDRPDIYDYYLIHCAMQLAFACSMRGGEVGGAQWDRYDAESHMLYIDRVVDRVDKTLIDKLPKMEIKFRFPNLYPGTRTVIVLKQPKTEGSIRNVYIPDTVTRKLLTLHRMQEKLKEELGTDGYMDYDLIICQANGRPIMTEHLNKRFKEVLIAMGDPDIDAEEIVFHSIRHTSAGVKLKLSKGDVKAVQGDGGWNTPDMVTKRYAHILDEDRRNLAAEMEAKFYQSGADVPLDPPAPEILQKQEVEPAPTEVPALDENMLASLIAANPNLLIKVLQSIQFANKV
;
A
#
# COMPACT_ATOMS: atom_id res chain seq x y z
N MET A 1 6.11 -31.50 -36.54
CA MET A 1 7.46 -31.28 -37.17
C MET A 1 7.38 -30.10 -38.10
N ALA A 2 8.35 -29.22 -38.06
CA ALA A 2 8.44 -28.07 -38.96
C ALA A 2 9.20 -28.41 -40.25
N SER A 3 8.76 -27.90 -41.40
CA SER A 3 9.37 -28.13 -42.71
C SER A 3 9.76 -26.83 -43.39
N ILE A 4 10.95 -26.79 -44.04
CA ILE A 4 11.41 -25.64 -44.81
C ILE A 4 11.11 -25.89 -46.29
N ILE A 5 10.38 -24.98 -46.91
CA ILE A 5 10.02 -25.04 -48.33
C ILE A 5 10.64 -23.84 -49.06
N LYS A 6 11.40 -24.12 -50.16
CA LYS A 6 11.97 -23.07 -51.01
C LYS A 6 10.90 -22.49 -51.94
N ARG A 7 10.77 -21.15 -51.98
CA ARG A 7 9.87 -20.44 -52.90
C ARG A 7 10.63 -19.36 -53.65
N GLY A 8 11.08 -19.68 -54.82
CA GLY A 8 11.89 -18.78 -55.64
C GLY A 8 13.22 -18.41 -54.95
N LYS A 9 13.40 -17.12 -54.61
CA LYS A 9 14.61 -16.60 -53.93
C LYS A 9 14.53 -16.65 -52.42
N THR A 10 13.36 -17.01 -51.85
CA THR A 10 13.11 -17.05 -50.40
C THR A 10 12.67 -18.45 -49.95
N TYR A 11 12.59 -18.61 -48.61
CA TYR A 11 12.15 -19.86 -47.99
C TYR A 11 10.93 -19.58 -47.11
N SER A 12 10.06 -20.57 -46.98
CA SER A 12 8.94 -20.59 -46.06
C SER A 12 9.13 -21.71 -45.05
N LEU A 13 8.90 -21.44 -43.78
CA LEU A 13 8.82 -22.44 -42.73
C LEU A 13 7.35 -22.81 -42.57
N VAL A 14 7.06 -24.11 -42.55
CA VAL A 14 5.69 -24.63 -42.41
C VAL A 14 5.65 -25.56 -41.22
N PHE A 15 4.72 -25.32 -40.33
CA PHE A 15 4.50 -26.15 -39.14
C PHE A 15 3.02 -26.13 -38.74
N TYR A 16 2.64 -26.97 -37.78
CA TYR A 16 1.27 -27.06 -37.31
C TYR A 16 1.20 -26.48 -35.90
N GLU A 17 0.16 -25.66 -35.61
CA GLU A 17 -0.20 -25.16 -34.31
C GLU A 17 -1.58 -25.67 -33.93
N GLY A 18 -1.89 -25.75 -32.61
CA GLY A 18 -3.15 -26.22 -32.04
C GLY A 18 -3.22 -27.74 -31.86
N GLU A 19 -4.17 -28.19 -31.06
CA GLU A 19 -4.43 -29.58 -30.78
C GLU A 19 -5.83 -30.03 -31.28
N GLY A 20 -5.96 -31.31 -31.61
CA GLY A 20 -7.24 -31.91 -31.95
C GLY A 20 -7.90 -31.25 -33.17
N LYS A 21 -9.16 -30.78 -33.00
CA LYS A 21 -9.95 -30.13 -34.06
C LYS A 21 -9.48 -28.72 -34.42
N ASN A 22 -8.68 -28.07 -33.53
CA ASN A 22 -8.16 -26.72 -33.74
C ASN A 22 -6.75 -26.72 -34.38
N ARG A 23 -6.23 -27.87 -34.78
CA ARG A 23 -4.93 -27.98 -35.41
C ARG A 23 -4.96 -27.39 -36.81
N HIS A 24 -4.14 -26.33 -37.04
CA HIS A 24 -4.04 -25.62 -38.31
C HIS A 24 -2.59 -25.46 -38.75
N GLN A 25 -2.40 -25.26 -40.04
CA GLN A 25 -1.09 -25.12 -40.62
C GLN A 25 -0.66 -23.64 -40.66
N VAL A 26 0.50 -23.34 -40.12
CA VAL A 26 1.11 -22.02 -40.11
C VAL A 26 2.25 -21.92 -41.12
N TRP A 27 2.28 -20.81 -41.85
CA TRP A 27 3.31 -20.50 -42.86
C TRP A 27 4.03 -19.22 -42.48
N GLU A 28 5.34 -19.31 -42.19
CA GLU A 28 6.22 -18.14 -42.05
C GLU A 28 7.03 -18.00 -43.38
N SER A 29 6.65 -17.02 -44.22
CA SER A 29 7.20 -16.86 -45.59
C SER A 29 8.17 -15.68 -45.66
N GLY A 30 8.96 -15.62 -46.75
CA GLY A 30 9.89 -14.51 -47.01
C GLY A 30 11.22 -14.61 -46.26
N LEU A 31 11.54 -15.76 -45.69
CA LEU A 31 12.74 -15.96 -44.87
C LEU A 31 13.97 -16.25 -45.72
N SER A 32 15.17 -15.89 -45.22
CA SER A 32 16.43 -16.46 -45.70
C SER A 32 16.55 -17.92 -45.25
N TYR A 33 17.36 -18.73 -45.92
CA TYR A 33 17.60 -20.12 -45.54
C TYR A 33 18.10 -20.25 -44.09
N ASN A 34 19.05 -19.39 -43.71
CA ASN A 34 19.63 -19.41 -42.37
C ASN A 34 18.60 -19.04 -41.31
N THR A 35 17.73 -18.04 -41.57
CA THR A 35 16.66 -17.65 -40.69
C THR A 35 15.61 -18.77 -40.53
N ALA A 36 15.21 -19.40 -41.65
CA ALA A 36 14.27 -20.52 -41.61
C ALA A 36 14.85 -21.72 -40.84
N LYS A 37 16.14 -22.01 -41.00
CA LYS A 37 16.85 -23.11 -40.31
C LYS A 37 16.95 -22.83 -38.81
N ALA A 38 17.31 -21.61 -38.42
CA ALA A 38 17.37 -21.20 -36.99
C ALA A 38 15.99 -21.28 -36.34
N ARG A 39 14.97 -20.80 -37.06
CA ARG A 39 13.58 -20.85 -36.55
C ARG A 39 13.04 -22.27 -36.44
N LYS A 40 13.38 -23.15 -37.39
CA LYS A 40 13.04 -24.58 -37.32
C LYS A 40 13.67 -25.23 -36.09
N ALA A 41 14.96 -25.02 -35.85
CA ALA A 41 15.67 -25.56 -34.69
C ALA A 41 15.07 -25.05 -33.37
N GLN A 42 14.68 -23.78 -33.35
CA GLN A 42 13.99 -23.20 -32.18
C GLN A 42 12.63 -23.88 -31.90
N LEU A 43 11.80 -24.07 -32.93
CA LEU A 43 10.51 -24.75 -32.80
C LEU A 43 10.65 -26.21 -32.34
N GLU A 44 11.66 -26.91 -32.87
CA GLU A 44 11.96 -28.31 -32.49
C GLU A 44 12.46 -28.38 -31.03
N TYR A 45 13.26 -27.40 -30.59
CA TYR A 45 13.71 -27.29 -29.21
C TYR A 45 12.53 -26.95 -28.27
N GLU A 46 11.69 -25.98 -28.64
CA GLU A 46 10.48 -25.61 -27.88
C GLU A 46 9.50 -26.80 -27.73
N ALA A 47 9.31 -27.57 -28.83
CA ALA A 47 8.50 -28.77 -28.81
C ALA A 47 9.09 -29.89 -27.92
N ALA A 48 10.44 -30.07 -27.96
CA ALA A 48 11.11 -31.05 -27.11
C ALA A 48 11.06 -30.71 -25.61
N GLN A 49 11.01 -29.41 -25.28
CA GLN A 49 10.88 -28.92 -23.92
C GLN A 49 9.42 -28.77 -23.47
N ASN A 50 8.44 -29.08 -24.33
CA ASN A 50 7.01 -28.80 -24.10
C ASN A 50 6.70 -27.31 -23.81
N THR A 51 7.52 -26.40 -24.36
CA THR A 51 7.43 -24.95 -24.19
C THR A 51 6.88 -24.21 -25.40
N HIS A 52 6.41 -24.97 -26.42
CA HIS A 52 5.80 -24.39 -27.61
C HIS A 52 4.43 -23.81 -27.26
N ILE A 53 4.33 -22.48 -27.33
CA ILE A 53 3.07 -21.76 -27.11
C ILE A 53 2.45 -21.50 -28.48
N ASP A 54 1.23 -21.99 -28.69
CA ASP A 54 0.47 -21.71 -29.89
C ASP A 54 0.31 -20.20 -30.09
N ARG A 55 0.33 -19.77 -31.37
CA ARG A 55 0.10 -18.35 -31.71
C ARG A 55 -1.30 -17.94 -31.26
N ASN A 56 -1.36 -17.28 -30.13
CA ASN A 56 -2.59 -16.71 -29.61
C ASN A 56 -2.76 -15.29 -30.14
N ASP A 57 -3.82 -15.03 -30.91
CA ASP A 57 -4.15 -13.71 -31.42
C ASP A 57 -4.96 -12.85 -30.44
N LEU A 58 -5.08 -13.33 -29.20
CA LEU A 58 -5.74 -12.65 -28.11
C LEU A 58 -5.16 -11.25 -27.89
N THR A 59 -6.02 -10.28 -27.79
CA THR A 59 -5.64 -8.92 -27.39
C THR A 59 -5.42 -8.82 -25.88
N VAL A 60 -4.74 -7.78 -25.45
CA VAL A 60 -4.58 -7.50 -24.00
C VAL A 60 -5.94 -7.32 -23.33
N SER A 61 -6.90 -6.61 -23.96
CA SER A 61 -8.24 -6.44 -23.42
C SER A 61 -8.98 -7.76 -23.26
N GLU A 62 -9.01 -8.59 -24.28
CA GLU A 62 -9.68 -9.90 -24.23
C GLU A 62 -9.10 -10.77 -23.12
N PHE A 63 -7.77 -10.82 -23.02
CA PHE A 63 -7.09 -11.54 -21.94
C PHE A 63 -7.43 -10.97 -20.55
N LEU A 64 -7.43 -9.65 -20.38
CA LEU A 64 -7.73 -9.03 -19.08
C LEU A 64 -9.16 -9.25 -18.63
N TYR A 65 -10.14 -9.25 -19.55
CA TYR A 65 -11.52 -9.62 -19.21
C TYR A 65 -11.62 -11.07 -18.74
N GLU A 66 -10.95 -12.00 -19.44
CA GLU A 66 -10.86 -13.39 -19.01
C GLU A 66 -10.15 -13.53 -17.64
N PHE A 67 -9.08 -12.78 -17.43
CA PHE A 67 -8.35 -12.76 -16.16
C PHE A 67 -9.22 -12.25 -15.00
N ILE A 68 -10.01 -11.20 -15.20
CA ILE A 68 -10.94 -10.68 -14.19
C ILE A 68 -11.97 -11.77 -13.85
N GLU A 69 -12.60 -12.38 -14.86
CA GLU A 69 -13.64 -13.41 -14.67
C GLU A 69 -13.10 -14.66 -13.98
N LYS A 70 -12.04 -15.25 -14.52
CA LYS A 70 -11.54 -16.56 -14.06
C LYS A 70 -10.66 -16.49 -12.81
N TYR A 71 -9.92 -15.38 -12.63
CA TYR A 71 -9.00 -15.19 -11.51
C TYR A 71 -9.52 -14.15 -10.53
N GLY A 72 -9.88 -12.95 -11.00
CA GLY A 72 -10.28 -11.82 -10.18
C GLY A 72 -11.47 -12.13 -9.28
N GLU A 73 -12.54 -12.66 -9.85
CA GLU A 73 -13.77 -13.00 -9.12
C GLU A 73 -13.53 -14.05 -8.03
N LYS A 74 -12.57 -14.96 -8.22
CA LYS A 74 -12.24 -16.01 -7.24
C LYS A 74 -11.26 -15.58 -6.17
N LYS A 75 -10.39 -14.58 -6.46
CA LYS A 75 -9.26 -14.24 -5.58
C LYS A 75 -9.38 -12.89 -4.89
N TRP A 76 -10.06 -11.94 -5.52
CA TRP A 76 -10.12 -10.59 -4.99
C TRP A 76 -11.32 -10.40 -4.07
N VAL A 77 -11.13 -9.62 -3.02
CA VAL A 77 -12.25 -9.10 -2.23
C VAL A 77 -12.84 -7.88 -2.96
N ALA A 78 -14.08 -7.49 -2.64
CA ALA A 78 -14.83 -6.47 -3.36
C ALA A 78 -14.07 -5.15 -3.60
N SER A 79 -13.45 -4.59 -2.58
CA SER A 79 -12.67 -3.34 -2.71
C SER A 79 -11.44 -3.48 -3.63
N THR A 80 -10.79 -4.65 -3.61
CA THR A 80 -9.67 -4.95 -4.51
C THR A 80 -10.16 -5.17 -5.94
N TYR A 81 -11.29 -5.84 -6.10
CA TYR A 81 -11.92 -6.07 -7.41
C TYR A 81 -12.29 -4.73 -8.06
N ASP A 82 -13.07 -3.90 -7.37
CA ASP A 82 -13.50 -2.59 -7.87
C ASP A 82 -12.30 -1.68 -8.21
N GLY A 83 -11.31 -1.62 -7.32
CA GLY A 83 -10.09 -0.86 -7.58
C GLY A 83 -9.29 -1.36 -8.77
N ASN A 84 -9.06 -2.67 -8.88
CA ASN A 84 -8.30 -3.26 -9.99
C ASN A 84 -9.03 -3.12 -11.32
N VAL A 85 -10.35 -3.39 -11.36
CA VAL A 85 -11.16 -3.21 -12.57
C VAL A 85 -11.13 -1.74 -12.99
N GLY A 86 -11.31 -0.81 -12.04
CA GLY A 86 -11.22 0.62 -12.34
C GLY A 86 -9.85 1.04 -12.91
N LEU A 87 -8.75 0.46 -12.43
CA LEU A 87 -7.41 0.71 -13.01
C LEU A 87 -7.31 0.17 -14.44
N LEU A 88 -7.79 -1.04 -14.68
CA LEU A 88 -7.74 -1.66 -16.01
C LEU A 88 -8.60 -0.91 -17.02
N GLU A 89 -9.83 -0.57 -16.68
CA GLU A 89 -10.76 0.15 -17.55
C GLU A 89 -10.28 1.56 -17.88
N ASN A 90 -9.78 2.29 -16.89
CA ASN A 90 -9.44 3.69 -17.08
C ASN A 90 -8.06 3.92 -17.68
N TYR A 91 -7.10 3.02 -17.42
CA TYR A 91 -5.69 3.27 -17.76
C TYR A 91 -5.06 2.19 -18.64
N VAL A 92 -5.60 0.98 -18.70
CA VAL A 92 -4.98 -0.11 -19.47
C VAL A 92 -5.69 -0.38 -20.78
N HIS A 93 -6.99 -0.62 -20.76
CA HIS A 93 -7.77 -0.89 -21.98
C HIS A 93 -7.64 0.20 -23.04
N PRO A 94 -7.67 1.52 -22.70
CA PRO A 94 -7.56 2.57 -23.70
C PRO A 94 -6.19 2.65 -24.41
N TYR A 95 -5.12 2.15 -23.79
CA TYR A 95 -3.76 2.37 -24.27
C TYR A 95 -3.03 1.10 -24.71
N LEU A 96 -3.29 -0.02 -24.03
CA LEU A 96 -2.67 -1.31 -24.34
C LEU A 96 -3.67 -2.34 -24.86
N GLY A 97 -4.96 -2.08 -24.72
CA GLY A 97 -6.03 -3.05 -24.93
C GLY A 97 -6.03 -3.72 -26.29
N ASP A 98 -5.82 -2.97 -27.36
CA ASP A 98 -5.86 -3.45 -28.74
C ASP A 98 -4.58 -4.19 -29.18
N GLN A 99 -3.52 -4.11 -28.36
CA GLN A 99 -2.28 -4.82 -28.67
C GLN A 99 -2.44 -6.33 -28.51
N LYS A 100 -1.83 -7.09 -29.41
CA LYS A 100 -1.78 -8.55 -29.23
C LYS A 100 -0.93 -8.91 -28.02
N LEU A 101 -1.45 -9.76 -27.13
CA LEU A 101 -0.81 -10.16 -25.88
C LEU A 101 0.64 -10.63 -26.07
N ARG A 102 0.87 -11.43 -27.12
CA ARG A 102 2.19 -11.94 -27.53
C ARG A 102 3.19 -10.87 -27.95
N ASN A 103 2.73 -9.68 -28.34
CA ASN A 103 3.58 -8.58 -28.83
C ASN A 103 4.01 -7.64 -27.70
N VAL A 104 3.41 -7.74 -26.52
CA VAL A 104 3.79 -6.93 -25.36
C VAL A 104 5.15 -7.37 -24.85
N ARG A 105 6.12 -6.48 -24.97
CA ARG A 105 7.51 -6.68 -24.53
C ARG A 105 7.85 -5.70 -23.42
N THR A 106 8.95 -5.94 -22.69
CA THR A 106 9.41 -5.03 -21.62
C THR A 106 9.56 -3.59 -22.14
N LYS A 107 10.11 -3.40 -23.35
CA LYS A 107 10.18 -2.07 -23.97
C LYS A 107 8.80 -1.42 -24.15
N THR A 108 7.79 -2.19 -24.57
CA THR A 108 6.41 -1.70 -24.69
C THR A 108 5.86 -1.24 -23.33
N VAL A 109 6.19 -1.96 -22.26
CA VAL A 109 5.78 -1.61 -20.89
C VAL A 109 6.47 -0.32 -20.42
N ASP A 110 7.78 -0.18 -20.67
CA ASP A 110 8.52 1.03 -20.32
C ASP A 110 7.99 2.26 -21.08
N ASP A 111 7.72 2.12 -22.41
CA ASP A 111 7.12 3.18 -23.21
C ASP A 111 5.71 3.56 -22.73
N TYR A 112 4.92 2.58 -22.32
CA TYR A 112 3.61 2.81 -21.72
C TYR A 112 3.69 3.57 -20.39
N TYR A 113 4.62 3.24 -19.51
CA TYR A 113 4.80 3.99 -18.26
C TYR A 113 5.28 5.41 -18.50
N HIS A 114 6.17 5.60 -19.45
CA HIS A 114 6.60 6.93 -19.90
C HIS A 114 5.40 7.74 -20.42
N PHE A 115 4.57 7.13 -21.26
CA PHE A 115 3.36 7.78 -21.76
C PHE A 115 2.39 8.15 -20.63
N LEU A 116 2.12 7.25 -19.68
CA LEU A 116 1.26 7.53 -18.51
C LEU A 116 1.80 8.70 -17.68
N LEU A 117 3.11 8.77 -17.48
CA LEU A 117 3.74 9.79 -16.64
C LEU A 117 3.71 11.18 -17.25
N PHE A 118 3.88 11.29 -18.57
CA PHE A 118 4.14 12.57 -19.24
C PHE A 118 3.01 13.03 -20.17
N SER A 119 2.20 12.12 -20.70
CA SER A 119 1.27 12.41 -21.79
C SER A 119 -0.19 12.05 -21.50
N ALA A 120 -0.45 11.07 -20.63
CA ALA A 120 -1.80 10.66 -20.34
C ALA A 120 -2.48 11.59 -19.32
N GLU A 121 -3.76 11.86 -19.55
CA GLU A 121 -4.55 12.63 -18.60
C GLU A 121 -5.13 11.72 -17.51
N PRO A 122 -5.18 12.20 -16.25
CA PRO A 122 -5.89 11.49 -15.19
C PRO A 122 -7.39 11.44 -15.49
N VAL A 123 -7.99 10.28 -15.29
CA VAL A 123 -9.45 10.16 -15.38
C VAL A 123 -10.08 11.03 -14.30
N ALA A 124 -10.99 11.90 -14.69
CA ALA A 124 -11.70 12.79 -13.78
C ALA A 124 -12.50 11.97 -12.78
N ASN A 125 -12.01 11.88 -11.55
CA ASN A 125 -12.78 11.35 -10.44
C ASN A 125 -13.76 12.42 -9.97
N MET A 126 -14.96 12.00 -9.55
CA MET A 126 -15.96 12.89 -8.94
C MET A 126 -15.49 13.54 -7.63
N SER A 127 -14.36 13.12 -7.06
CA SER A 127 -13.67 13.79 -5.96
C SER A 127 -12.92 15.01 -6.51
N LYS A 128 -13.17 16.17 -5.92
CA LYS A 128 -12.80 17.52 -6.32
C LYS A 128 -11.29 17.84 -6.51
N LEU A 129 -10.40 16.88 -6.40
CA LEU A 129 -8.97 17.06 -6.67
C LEU A 129 -8.70 16.76 -8.16
N LYS A 130 -8.75 17.79 -8.99
CA LYS A 130 -8.16 17.74 -10.32
C LYS A 130 -6.66 17.53 -10.15
N ARG A 131 -6.19 16.34 -10.46
CA ARG A 131 -4.76 16.10 -10.63
C ARG A 131 -4.43 16.38 -12.07
N ASP A 132 -3.43 17.22 -12.31
CA ASP A 132 -3.02 17.58 -13.66
C ASP A 132 -2.19 16.47 -14.32
N LYS A 133 -1.69 15.51 -13.55
CA LYS A 133 -0.83 14.40 -14.02
C LYS A 133 -1.09 13.10 -13.27
N ILE A 134 -0.81 11.99 -13.95
CA ILE A 134 -0.82 10.66 -13.33
C ILE A 134 0.39 10.56 -12.37
N SER A 135 0.12 10.15 -11.13
CA SER A 135 1.17 10.03 -10.12
C SER A 135 2.01 8.75 -10.30
N PRO A 136 3.31 8.76 -9.96
CA PRO A 136 4.13 7.54 -9.92
C PRO A 136 3.49 6.42 -9.08
N SER A 137 2.84 6.75 -7.97
CA SER A 137 2.12 5.78 -7.13
C SER A 137 1.02 5.04 -7.90
N LEU A 138 0.23 5.74 -8.73
CA LEU A 138 -0.80 5.13 -9.54
C LEU A 138 -0.21 4.17 -10.59
N ILE A 139 0.94 4.54 -11.19
CA ILE A 139 1.66 3.66 -12.13
C ILE A 139 2.14 2.38 -11.42
N HIS A 140 2.62 2.50 -10.17
CA HIS A 140 2.98 1.33 -9.36
C HIS A 140 1.77 0.43 -9.07
N ASP A 141 0.59 0.99 -8.84
CA ASP A 141 -0.62 0.19 -8.61
C ASP A 141 -1.09 -0.50 -9.90
N ILE A 142 -1.04 0.19 -11.06
CA ILE A 142 -1.30 -0.40 -12.38
C ILE A 142 -0.30 -1.53 -12.64
N HIS A 143 1.00 -1.31 -12.37
CA HIS A 143 2.04 -2.33 -12.50
C HIS A 143 1.74 -3.60 -11.69
N LYS A 144 1.33 -3.45 -10.42
CA LYS A 144 1.00 -4.59 -9.55
C LYS A 144 -0.09 -5.47 -10.16
N VAL A 145 -1.15 -4.85 -10.69
CA VAL A 145 -2.26 -5.57 -11.32
C VAL A 145 -1.80 -6.25 -12.61
N LEU A 146 -1.11 -5.52 -13.50
CA LEU A 146 -0.62 -6.06 -14.77
C LEU A 146 0.43 -7.15 -14.57
N ARG A 147 1.35 -6.97 -13.63
CA ARG A 147 2.32 -8.01 -13.27
C ARG A 147 1.63 -9.29 -12.78
N CYS A 148 0.57 -9.16 -11.99
CA CYS A 148 -0.24 -10.30 -11.55
C CYS A 148 -0.95 -10.96 -12.72
N ALA A 149 -1.60 -10.19 -13.59
CA ALA A 149 -2.32 -10.70 -14.76
C ALA A 149 -1.37 -11.43 -15.73
N PHE A 150 -0.23 -10.82 -16.07
CA PHE A 150 0.75 -11.42 -16.97
C PHE A 150 1.51 -12.62 -16.37
N ASN A 151 1.66 -12.69 -15.03
CA ASN A 151 2.08 -13.94 -14.38
C ASN A 151 1.04 -15.05 -14.57
N GLN A 152 -0.25 -14.69 -14.57
CA GLN A 152 -1.31 -15.67 -14.84
C GLN A 152 -1.35 -16.05 -16.32
N ALA A 153 -1.06 -15.12 -17.25
CA ALA A 153 -0.92 -15.43 -18.68
C ALA A 153 0.21 -16.44 -18.95
N VAL A 154 1.33 -16.33 -18.22
CA VAL A 154 2.41 -17.34 -18.27
C VAL A 154 1.93 -18.69 -17.74
N LYS A 155 1.20 -18.73 -16.62
CA LYS A 155 0.64 -19.97 -16.04
C LYS A 155 -0.44 -20.62 -16.91
N TRP A 156 -1.17 -19.82 -17.69
CA TRP A 156 -2.15 -20.29 -18.67
C TRP A 156 -1.51 -20.58 -20.07
N GLU A 157 -0.19 -20.46 -20.15
CA GLU A 157 0.58 -20.74 -21.36
C GLU A 157 0.22 -19.83 -22.58
N TYR A 158 -0.32 -18.63 -22.30
CA TYR A 158 -0.58 -17.63 -23.35
C TYR A 158 0.68 -16.91 -23.81
N ILE A 159 1.67 -16.78 -22.93
CA ILE A 159 2.98 -16.17 -23.20
C ILE A 159 4.09 -16.90 -22.43
N ALA A 160 5.29 -16.93 -23.01
CA ALA A 160 6.44 -17.62 -22.41
C ALA A 160 7.04 -16.87 -21.22
N LYS A 161 6.98 -15.55 -21.22
CA LYS A 161 7.61 -14.68 -20.20
C LYS A 161 6.72 -13.49 -19.89
N ASN A 162 6.69 -13.10 -18.62
CA ASN A 162 6.00 -11.89 -18.20
C ASN A 162 6.86 -10.64 -18.47
N PRO A 163 6.46 -9.73 -19.37
CA PRO A 163 7.24 -8.53 -19.71
C PRO A 163 7.32 -7.50 -18.58
N PHE A 164 6.43 -7.57 -17.58
CA PHE A 164 6.36 -6.65 -16.45
C PHE A 164 7.40 -6.96 -15.36
N LEU A 165 8.06 -8.14 -15.38
CA LEU A 165 9.02 -8.51 -14.33
C LEU A 165 10.25 -7.60 -14.31
N ASN A 166 10.70 -7.18 -15.49
CA ASN A 166 11.92 -6.38 -15.69
C ASN A 166 11.62 -4.95 -16.16
N ALA A 167 10.38 -4.50 -16.04
CA ALA A 167 9.99 -3.15 -16.43
C ALA A 167 10.54 -2.11 -15.46
N THR A 168 10.94 -0.96 -16.00
CA THR A 168 11.49 0.17 -15.24
C THR A 168 10.35 1.03 -14.70
N LEU A 169 10.15 0.99 -13.40
CA LEU A 169 9.15 1.81 -12.73
C LEU A 169 9.66 3.22 -12.45
N PRO A 170 8.80 4.25 -12.54
CA PRO A 170 9.17 5.59 -12.13
C PRO A 170 9.49 5.64 -10.63
N GLU A 171 10.44 6.49 -10.24
CA GLU A 171 10.77 6.66 -8.83
C GLU A 171 9.54 7.13 -8.05
N HIS A 172 9.23 6.45 -6.97
CA HIS A 172 8.14 6.78 -6.07
C HIS A 172 8.66 6.85 -4.64
N LYS A 173 8.74 8.07 -4.11
CA LYS A 173 8.98 8.28 -2.68
C LYS A 173 7.65 8.20 -1.96
N GLU A 174 7.47 7.17 -1.15
CA GLU A 174 6.31 7.11 -0.26
C GLU A 174 6.32 8.33 0.66
N LYS A 175 5.30 9.18 0.53
CA LYS A 175 5.10 10.28 1.47
C LYS A 175 4.75 9.67 2.83
N LYS A 176 5.68 9.74 3.78
CA LYS A 176 5.35 9.38 5.16
C LYS A 176 4.29 10.38 5.64
N ARG A 177 3.10 9.87 5.92
CA ARG A 177 2.08 10.69 6.58
C ARG A 177 2.49 10.90 8.02
N ASP A 178 2.34 12.11 8.49
CA ASP A 178 2.60 12.44 9.87
C ASP A 178 1.58 11.77 10.78
N ALA A 179 2.01 11.43 11.97
CA ALA A 179 1.17 10.93 13.04
C ALA A 179 1.25 11.93 14.19
N LEU A 180 0.14 12.09 14.91
CA LEU A 180 0.14 12.91 16.12
C LEU A 180 1.13 12.36 17.14
N THR A 181 1.90 13.23 17.78
CA THR A 181 2.62 12.83 18.99
C THR A 181 1.62 12.47 20.11
N PRO A 182 2.02 11.71 21.12
CA PRO A 182 1.15 11.41 22.25
C PRO A 182 0.58 12.68 22.91
N GLU A 183 1.38 13.72 23.03
CA GLU A 183 1.01 15.01 23.62
C GLU A 183 -0.02 15.75 22.74
N GLN A 184 0.21 15.81 21.44
CA GLN A 184 -0.75 16.37 20.49
C GLN A 184 -2.07 15.59 20.50
N PHE A 185 -2.00 14.26 20.54
CA PHE A 185 -3.20 13.42 20.60
C PHE A 185 -3.97 13.65 21.91
N HIS A 186 -3.28 13.85 23.01
CA HIS A 186 -3.91 14.17 24.30
C HIS A 186 -4.68 15.49 24.25
N LYS A 187 -4.08 16.56 23.67
CA LYS A 187 -4.78 17.83 23.42
C LYS A 187 -6.05 17.65 22.57
N VAL A 188 -6.00 16.82 21.50
CA VAL A 188 -7.18 16.54 20.66
C VAL A 188 -8.27 15.84 21.46
N LEU A 189 -7.89 14.90 22.34
CA LEU A 189 -8.84 14.22 23.22
C LEU A 189 -9.48 15.19 24.21
N GLU A 190 -8.73 16.08 24.84
CA GLU A 190 -9.26 17.11 25.74
C GLU A 190 -10.23 18.04 25.02
N PHE A 191 -9.88 18.49 23.81
CA PHE A 191 -10.72 19.37 22.99
C PHE A 191 -12.06 18.73 22.60
N THR A 192 -12.08 17.41 22.41
CA THR A 192 -13.26 16.65 21.96
C THR A 192 -14.07 16.02 23.10
N ASP A 193 -13.59 16.07 24.35
CA ASP A 193 -14.30 15.51 25.53
C ASP A 193 -15.48 16.41 25.92
N ARG A 194 -16.48 16.48 25.08
CA ARG A 194 -17.67 17.36 25.21
C ARG A 194 -18.95 16.54 25.16
N PRO A 195 -19.36 15.96 26.31
CA PRO A 195 -20.58 15.14 26.39
C PRO A 195 -21.88 15.96 26.19
N ASP A 196 -21.79 17.28 26.12
CA ASP A 196 -22.87 18.21 25.78
C ASP A 196 -23.15 18.24 24.24
N ILE A 197 -22.19 17.83 23.40
CA ILE A 197 -22.30 17.86 21.94
C ILE A 197 -22.02 16.47 21.38
N TYR A 198 -23.08 15.80 20.89
CA TYR A 198 -22.99 14.41 20.41
C TYR A 198 -21.88 14.19 19.38
N ASP A 199 -21.77 15.03 18.36
CA ASP A 199 -20.78 14.86 17.28
C ASP A 199 -19.33 14.96 17.78
N TYR A 200 -19.03 15.85 18.73
CA TYR A 200 -17.70 15.94 19.35
C TYR A 200 -17.40 14.72 20.23
N TYR A 201 -18.38 14.31 21.00
CA TYR A 201 -18.22 13.17 21.89
C TYR A 201 -18.15 11.85 21.13
N LEU A 202 -18.89 11.73 20.03
CA LEU A 202 -18.80 10.59 19.12
C LEU A 202 -17.39 10.42 18.53
N ILE A 203 -16.81 11.51 17.98
CA ILE A 203 -15.45 11.44 17.41
C ILE A 203 -14.41 11.22 18.51
N HIS A 204 -14.60 11.75 19.73
CA HIS A 204 -13.78 11.45 20.89
C HIS A 204 -13.76 9.95 21.18
N CYS A 205 -14.90 9.29 21.29
CA CYS A 205 -14.99 7.85 21.53
C CYS A 205 -14.42 7.03 20.36
N ALA A 206 -14.66 7.45 19.12
CA ALA A 206 -14.08 6.80 17.95
C ALA A 206 -12.54 6.86 17.95
N MET A 207 -11.96 8.01 18.32
CA MET A 207 -10.50 8.18 18.48
C MET A 207 -9.95 7.33 19.63
N GLN A 208 -10.66 7.24 20.75
CA GLN A 208 -10.28 6.38 21.88
C GLN A 208 -10.22 4.90 21.46
N LEU A 209 -11.22 4.39 20.72
CA LEU A 209 -11.20 3.02 20.19
C LEU A 209 -10.06 2.81 19.20
N ALA A 210 -9.81 3.76 18.28
CA ALA A 210 -8.72 3.69 17.32
C ALA A 210 -7.35 3.69 18.00
N PHE A 211 -7.19 4.41 19.12
CA PHE A 211 -5.94 4.50 19.87
C PHE A 211 -5.80 3.36 20.88
N ALA A 212 -6.72 3.21 21.83
CA ALA A 212 -6.60 2.23 22.90
C ALA A 212 -6.61 0.79 22.38
N CYS A 213 -7.43 0.49 21.37
CA CYS A 213 -7.60 -0.85 20.81
C CYS A 213 -6.94 -1.02 19.44
N SER A 214 -6.16 -0.03 18.99
CA SER A 214 -5.51 -0.03 17.68
C SER A 214 -6.46 -0.40 16.52
N MET A 215 -7.73 0.03 16.55
CA MET A 215 -8.75 -0.33 15.58
C MET A 215 -8.60 0.43 14.26
N ARG A 216 -8.93 -0.23 13.15
CA ARG A 216 -9.07 0.43 11.84
C ARG A 216 -10.40 1.19 11.78
N GLY A 217 -10.49 2.25 10.96
CA GLY A 217 -11.72 3.03 10.84
C GLY A 217 -12.98 2.21 10.52
N GLY A 218 -12.86 1.18 9.66
CA GLY A 218 -13.98 0.27 9.38
C GLY A 218 -14.34 -0.65 10.55
N GLU A 219 -13.38 -1.04 11.39
CA GLU A 219 -13.59 -1.79 12.63
C GLU A 219 -14.28 -0.90 13.68
N VAL A 220 -13.85 0.38 13.80
CA VAL A 220 -14.48 1.37 14.67
C VAL A 220 -15.94 1.58 14.30
N GLY A 221 -16.25 1.79 13.00
CA GLY A 221 -17.62 1.94 12.53
C GLY A 221 -18.47 0.65 12.60
N GLY A 222 -17.83 -0.52 12.68
CA GLY A 222 -18.47 -1.84 12.76
C GLY A 222 -18.60 -2.39 14.17
N ALA A 223 -18.08 -1.68 15.19
CA ALA A 223 -18.17 -2.09 16.57
C ALA A 223 -19.63 -2.00 17.09
N GLN A 224 -20.10 -3.03 17.74
CA GLN A 224 -21.47 -3.12 18.24
C GLN A 224 -21.50 -3.44 19.74
N TRP A 225 -22.55 -3.00 20.43
CA TRP A 225 -22.71 -3.18 21.86
C TRP A 225 -22.87 -4.66 22.26
N ASP A 226 -23.46 -5.50 21.40
CA ASP A 226 -23.58 -6.95 21.61
C ASP A 226 -22.22 -7.67 21.62
N ARG A 227 -21.14 -6.99 21.22
CA ARG A 227 -19.76 -7.50 21.21
C ARG A 227 -18.88 -6.92 22.30
N TYR A 228 -19.45 -6.03 23.11
CA TYR A 228 -18.77 -5.35 24.20
C TYR A 228 -19.22 -5.90 25.54
N ASP A 229 -18.26 -6.42 26.28
CA ASP A 229 -18.45 -6.85 27.67
C ASP A 229 -17.85 -5.79 28.61
N ALA A 230 -18.73 -5.07 29.32
CA ALA A 230 -18.31 -3.99 30.21
C ALA A 230 -17.70 -4.51 31.54
N GLU A 231 -17.95 -5.76 31.93
CA GLU A 231 -17.40 -6.35 33.16
C GLU A 231 -15.96 -6.78 32.96
N SER A 232 -15.67 -7.42 31.84
CA SER A 232 -14.31 -7.85 31.46
C SER A 232 -13.54 -6.77 30.70
N HIS A 233 -14.14 -5.61 30.43
CA HIS A 233 -13.59 -4.55 29.59
C HIS A 233 -13.13 -5.03 28.21
N MET A 234 -13.82 -5.98 27.63
CA MET A 234 -13.44 -6.66 26.40
C MET A 234 -14.38 -6.29 25.24
N LEU A 235 -13.81 -6.00 24.08
CA LEU A 235 -14.53 -5.87 22.82
C LEU A 235 -14.06 -6.94 21.84
N TYR A 236 -14.99 -7.72 21.30
CA TYR A 236 -14.72 -8.70 20.26
C TYR A 236 -14.88 -8.05 18.89
N ILE A 237 -13.79 -7.96 18.15
CA ILE A 237 -13.75 -7.37 16.79
C ILE A 237 -13.90 -8.48 15.77
N ASP A 238 -15.09 -8.63 15.20
CA ASP A 238 -15.41 -9.57 14.13
C ASP A 238 -16.19 -8.93 12.97
N ARG A 239 -16.38 -7.61 13.02
CA ARG A 239 -17.23 -6.85 12.09
C ARG A 239 -16.55 -5.58 11.63
N VAL A 240 -16.79 -5.23 10.36
CA VAL A 240 -16.36 -3.95 9.76
C VAL A 240 -17.49 -3.36 8.94
N VAL A 241 -17.66 -2.06 9.02
CA VAL A 241 -18.54 -1.31 8.12
C VAL A 241 -17.74 -0.97 6.86
N ASP A 242 -18.32 -1.31 5.70
CA ASP A 242 -17.72 -1.03 4.40
C ASP A 242 -18.79 -0.67 3.36
N ARG A 243 -18.38 -0.05 2.28
CA ARG A 243 -19.24 0.28 1.13
C ARG A 243 -18.92 -0.65 -0.02
N VAL A 244 -19.91 -1.33 -0.55
CA VAL A 244 -19.76 -2.34 -1.59
C VAL A 244 -20.67 -2.03 -2.75
N ASP A 245 -20.18 -2.24 -3.99
CA ASP A 245 -21.01 -2.23 -5.17
C ASP A 245 -22.02 -3.38 -5.10
N LYS A 246 -23.30 -3.08 -5.35
CA LYS A 246 -24.37 -4.08 -5.26
C LYS A 246 -24.17 -5.25 -6.21
N THR A 247 -23.59 -5.01 -7.40
CA THR A 247 -23.33 -6.03 -8.40
C THR A 247 -22.25 -7.03 -7.98
N LEU A 248 -21.39 -6.66 -7.03
CA LEU A 248 -20.31 -7.50 -6.54
C LEU A 248 -20.74 -8.41 -5.40
N ILE A 249 -21.85 -8.12 -4.73
CA ILE A 249 -22.31 -8.88 -3.58
C ILE A 249 -22.61 -10.34 -3.97
N ASP A 250 -23.23 -10.54 -5.14
CA ASP A 250 -23.61 -11.86 -5.60
C ASP A 250 -22.51 -12.56 -6.42
N LYS A 251 -21.54 -11.78 -6.93
CA LYS A 251 -20.41 -12.28 -7.72
C LYS A 251 -19.23 -12.78 -6.90
N LEU A 252 -19.05 -12.23 -5.69
CA LEU A 252 -17.84 -12.49 -4.89
C LEU A 252 -18.16 -13.36 -3.67
N PRO A 253 -18.01 -14.69 -3.79
CA PRO A 253 -18.44 -15.65 -2.77
C PRO A 253 -17.70 -15.57 -1.42
N LYS A 254 -16.61 -14.82 -1.36
CA LYS A 254 -15.79 -14.67 -0.14
C LYS A 254 -16.25 -13.55 0.81
N MET A 255 -17.35 -12.86 0.48
CA MET A 255 -17.82 -11.74 1.26
C MET A 255 -18.89 -12.20 2.24
N GLU A 256 -18.49 -12.46 3.48
CA GLU A 256 -19.45 -12.76 4.54
C GLU A 256 -20.13 -11.48 5.03
N ILE A 257 -21.24 -11.12 4.39
CA ILE A 257 -22.08 -9.99 4.78
C ILE A 257 -23.01 -10.43 5.90
N LYS A 258 -22.88 -9.79 7.06
CA LYS A 258 -23.73 -10.01 8.23
C LYS A 258 -25.01 -9.20 8.15
N PHE A 259 -24.91 -7.96 7.63
CA PHE A 259 -26.06 -7.07 7.51
C PHE A 259 -25.89 -6.08 6.35
N ARG A 260 -27.00 -5.72 5.65
CA ARG A 260 -27.05 -4.69 4.61
C ARG A 260 -27.88 -3.52 5.14
N PHE A 261 -27.24 -2.37 5.32
CA PHE A 261 -27.93 -1.17 5.79
C PHE A 261 -28.83 -0.59 4.68
N PRO A 262 -30.05 -0.16 5.00
CA PRO A 262 -30.93 0.49 4.02
C PRO A 262 -30.29 1.73 3.41
N ASN A 263 -30.41 1.86 2.08
CA ASN A 263 -29.93 3.06 1.40
C ASN A 263 -30.89 4.23 1.65
N LEU A 264 -30.31 5.43 1.83
CA LEU A 264 -31.09 6.68 1.96
C LEU A 264 -31.82 7.02 0.66
N TYR A 265 -31.15 6.75 -0.47
CA TYR A 265 -31.66 7.11 -1.79
C TYR A 265 -31.85 5.86 -2.64
N PRO A 266 -33.00 5.69 -3.30
CA PRO A 266 -33.19 4.62 -4.27
C PRO A 266 -32.23 4.81 -5.45
N GLY A 267 -31.85 3.71 -6.11
CA GLY A 267 -31.02 3.75 -7.33
C GLY A 267 -29.50 3.91 -7.10
N THR A 268 -29.03 4.01 -5.87
CA THR A 268 -27.58 4.04 -5.61
C THR A 268 -26.90 2.73 -6.04
N ARG A 269 -25.75 2.85 -6.72
CA ARG A 269 -24.93 1.71 -7.17
C ARG A 269 -24.35 0.92 -5.99
N THR A 270 -24.06 1.58 -4.88
CA THR A 270 -23.40 0.98 -3.72
C THR A 270 -24.36 0.85 -2.53
N VAL A 271 -24.03 -0.05 -1.62
CA VAL A 271 -24.72 -0.25 -0.34
C VAL A 271 -23.68 -0.32 0.79
N ILE A 272 -24.05 0.22 1.96
CA ILE A 272 -23.25 0.05 3.18
C ILE A 272 -23.58 -1.31 3.77
N VAL A 273 -22.55 -2.06 4.13
CA VAL A 273 -22.68 -3.40 4.71
C VAL A 273 -21.87 -3.52 5.99
N LEU A 274 -22.37 -4.34 6.90
CA LEU A 274 -21.62 -4.91 8.00
C LEU A 274 -21.11 -6.28 7.55
N LYS A 275 -19.83 -6.49 7.53
CA LYS A 275 -19.21 -7.72 7.04
C LYS A 275 -18.05 -8.16 7.90
N GLN A 276 -17.59 -9.40 7.71
CA GLN A 276 -16.40 -9.91 8.36
C GLN A 276 -15.13 -9.15 7.88
N PRO A 277 -14.13 -8.93 8.75
CA PRO A 277 -12.84 -8.39 8.36
C PRO A 277 -12.15 -9.23 7.27
N LYS A 278 -11.31 -8.56 6.46
CA LYS A 278 -10.63 -9.18 5.31
C LYS A 278 -9.68 -10.35 5.69
N THR A 279 -9.12 -10.33 6.89
CA THR A 279 -8.10 -11.29 7.33
C THR A 279 -8.48 -11.88 8.69
N GLU A 280 -8.17 -13.16 8.88
CA GLU A 280 -8.42 -13.85 10.15
C GLU A 280 -7.72 -13.16 11.32
N GLY A 281 -6.50 -12.65 11.14
CA GLY A 281 -5.77 -11.90 12.18
C GLY A 281 -6.42 -10.58 12.59
N SER A 282 -7.42 -10.09 11.84
CA SER A 282 -8.22 -8.92 12.24
C SER A 282 -9.34 -9.28 13.22
N ILE A 283 -9.76 -10.55 13.27
CA ILE A 283 -10.74 -11.05 14.25
C ILE A 283 -9.97 -11.28 15.55
N ARG A 284 -10.33 -10.54 16.60
CA ARG A 284 -9.61 -10.58 17.86
C ARG A 284 -10.40 -10.00 19.02
N ASN A 285 -10.04 -10.38 20.23
CA ASN A 285 -10.43 -9.68 21.44
C ASN A 285 -9.46 -8.53 21.69
N VAL A 286 -9.98 -7.38 22.09
CA VAL A 286 -9.21 -6.24 22.58
C VAL A 286 -9.70 -5.82 23.95
N TYR A 287 -8.77 -5.40 24.81
CA TYR A 287 -9.11 -4.94 26.15
C TYR A 287 -9.13 -3.42 26.20
N ILE A 288 -10.19 -2.88 26.76
CA ILE A 288 -10.48 -1.44 26.78
C ILE A 288 -10.09 -0.91 28.16
N PRO A 289 -9.27 0.15 28.26
CA PRO A 289 -8.96 0.77 29.53
C PRO A 289 -10.22 1.33 30.23
N ASP A 290 -10.28 1.28 31.56
CA ASP A 290 -11.41 1.75 32.37
C ASP A 290 -11.87 3.16 32.01
N THR A 291 -10.94 4.06 31.73
CA THR A 291 -11.27 5.43 31.31
C THR A 291 -12.04 5.44 30.00
N VAL A 292 -11.64 4.62 29.03
CA VAL A 292 -12.34 4.51 27.75
C VAL A 292 -13.69 3.84 27.93
N THR A 293 -13.79 2.79 28.75
CA THR A 293 -15.05 2.15 29.14
C THR A 293 -16.06 3.18 29.67
N ARG A 294 -15.67 4.04 30.62
CA ARG A 294 -16.55 5.09 31.14
C ARG A 294 -17.02 6.06 30.06
N LYS A 295 -16.14 6.41 29.11
CA LYS A 295 -16.50 7.28 27.96
C LYS A 295 -17.52 6.59 27.04
N LEU A 296 -17.31 5.32 26.72
CA LEU A 296 -18.25 4.55 25.92
C LEU A 296 -19.62 4.41 26.59
N LEU A 297 -19.68 4.13 27.89
CA LEU A 297 -20.94 4.06 28.63
C LEU A 297 -21.67 5.44 28.70
N THR A 298 -20.93 6.55 28.67
CA THR A 298 -21.53 7.87 28.52
C THR A 298 -22.10 8.08 27.15
N LEU A 299 -21.38 7.65 26.08
CA LEU A 299 -21.88 7.68 24.71
C LEU A 299 -23.15 6.83 24.56
N HIS A 300 -23.16 5.64 25.15
CA HIS A 300 -24.34 4.76 25.15
C HIS A 300 -25.57 5.48 25.73
N ARG A 301 -25.43 6.14 26.89
CA ARG A 301 -26.53 6.92 27.49
C ARG A 301 -27.01 8.07 26.61
N MET A 302 -26.09 8.73 25.87
CA MET A 302 -26.45 9.75 24.87
C MET A 302 -27.24 9.14 23.71
N GLN A 303 -26.86 7.95 23.23
CA GLN A 303 -27.57 7.24 22.19
C GLN A 303 -28.97 6.81 22.62
N GLU A 304 -29.13 6.28 23.85
CA GLU A 304 -30.44 5.92 24.37
C GLU A 304 -31.37 7.16 24.49
N LYS A 305 -30.84 8.29 24.94
CA LYS A 305 -31.59 9.54 24.96
C LYS A 305 -32.03 9.99 23.57
N LEU A 306 -31.14 9.95 22.58
CA LEU A 306 -31.48 10.26 21.18
C LEU A 306 -32.52 9.30 20.61
N LYS A 307 -32.47 8.03 21.00
CA LYS A 307 -33.42 7.00 20.58
C LYS A 307 -34.82 7.27 21.16
N GLU A 308 -34.87 7.72 22.43
CA GLU A 308 -36.12 8.14 23.04
C GLU A 308 -36.69 9.41 22.41
N GLU A 309 -35.83 10.42 22.13
CA GLU A 309 -36.24 11.71 21.55
C GLU A 309 -36.72 11.58 20.09
N LEU A 310 -36.04 10.77 19.26
CA LEU A 310 -36.33 10.62 17.83
C LEU A 310 -37.39 9.54 17.56
N GLY A 311 -37.61 8.63 18.49
CA GLY A 311 -38.51 7.50 18.32
C GLY A 311 -38.10 6.50 17.23
N THR A 312 -38.92 5.48 17.02
CA THR A 312 -38.63 4.39 16.06
C THR A 312 -38.55 4.82 14.59
N ASP A 313 -39.21 5.90 14.22
CA ASP A 313 -39.20 6.42 12.86
C ASP A 313 -37.97 7.33 12.58
N GLY A 314 -37.42 7.95 13.61
CA GLY A 314 -36.28 8.87 13.50
C GLY A 314 -34.93 8.25 13.83
N TYR A 315 -34.89 7.23 14.68
CA TYR A 315 -33.67 6.54 15.09
C TYR A 315 -33.63 5.12 14.56
N MET A 316 -32.56 4.78 13.85
CA MET A 316 -32.32 3.45 13.30
C MET A 316 -31.35 2.68 14.17
N ASP A 317 -31.90 1.81 15.04
CA ASP A 317 -31.09 1.03 15.95
C ASP A 317 -30.43 -0.17 15.27
N TYR A 318 -29.12 -0.09 15.09
CA TYR A 318 -28.27 -1.16 14.56
C TYR A 318 -27.24 -1.65 15.59
N ASP A 319 -27.45 -1.32 16.86
CA ASP A 319 -26.58 -1.72 17.97
C ASP A 319 -25.11 -1.24 17.82
N LEU A 320 -24.86 -0.19 17.03
CA LEU A 320 -23.52 0.33 16.76
C LEU A 320 -23.03 1.21 17.91
N ILE A 321 -21.78 0.98 18.36
CA ILE A 321 -21.10 1.84 19.34
C ILE A 321 -20.83 3.21 18.75
N ILE A 322 -20.34 3.27 17.50
CA ILE A 322 -20.03 4.50 16.79
C ILE A 322 -21.00 4.67 15.63
N CYS A 323 -22.03 5.49 15.83
CA CYS A 323 -23.07 5.76 14.84
C CYS A 323 -23.42 7.25 14.78
N GLN A 324 -24.07 7.68 13.72
CA GLN A 324 -24.62 9.03 13.61
C GLN A 324 -25.73 9.26 14.65
N ALA A 325 -26.09 10.51 14.92
CA ALA A 325 -27.12 10.87 15.91
C ALA A 325 -28.49 10.20 15.68
N ASN A 326 -28.75 9.75 14.44
CA ASN A 326 -29.95 8.98 14.10
C ASN A 326 -29.73 7.47 14.05
N GLY A 327 -28.67 6.95 14.64
CA GLY A 327 -28.33 5.52 14.69
C GLY A 327 -27.70 4.93 13.42
N ARG A 328 -27.60 5.69 12.34
CA ARG A 328 -27.03 5.19 11.07
C ARG A 328 -25.53 4.93 11.16
N PRO A 329 -25.01 3.95 10.37
CA PRO A 329 -23.59 3.64 10.38
C PRO A 329 -22.75 4.84 9.92
N ILE A 330 -21.55 4.94 10.48
CA ILE A 330 -20.56 5.94 10.10
C ILE A 330 -19.42 5.26 9.35
N MET A 331 -19.10 5.78 8.16
CA MET A 331 -18.04 5.26 7.29
C MET A 331 -16.68 5.86 7.65
N THR A 332 -15.60 5.16 7.31
CA THR A 332 -14.22 5.65 7.55
C THR A 332 -13.98 7.04 6.96
N GLU A 333 -14.56 7.35 5.78
CA GLU A 333 -14.43 8.66 5.14
C GLU A 333 -15.09 9.76 6.00
N HIS A 334 -16.24 9.46 6.62
CA HIS A 334 -16.92 10.40 7.53
C HIS A 334 -16.13 10.59 8.81
N LEU A 335 -15.58 9.50 9.39
CA LEU A 335 -14.69 9.62 10.55
C LEU A 335 -13.48 10.49 10.23
N ASN A 336 -12.86 10.28 9.06
CA ASN A 336 -11.73 11.09 8.63
C ASN A 336 -12.09 12.56 8.41
N LYS A 337 -13.26 12.83 7.82
CA LYS A 337 -13.77 14.20 7.63
C LYS A 337 -14.00 14.89 8.96
N ARG A 338 -14.72 14.24 9.91
CA ARG A 338 -15.00 14.79 11.24
C ARG A 338 -13.71 15.01 12.04
N PHE A 339 -12.78 14.09 11.95
CA PHE A 339 -11.47 14.24 12.58
C PHE A 339 -10.70 15.45 12.06
N LYS A 340 -10.67 15.68 10.75
CA LYS A 340 -10.07 16.87 10.15
C LYS A 340 -10.77 18.15 10.58
N GLU A 341 -12.10 18.17 10.61
CA GLU A 341 -12.89 19.30 11.12
C GLU A 341 -12.51 19.65 12.55
N VAL A 342 -12.28 18.65 13.41
CA VAL A 342 -11.82 18.83 14.79
C VAL A 342 -10.42 19.45 14.83
N LEU A 343 -9.45 18.94 14.05
CA LEU A 343 -8.09 19.47 14.02
C LEU A 343 -8.07 20.93 13.54
N ILE A 344 -8.87 21.25 12.52
CA ILE A 344 -9.02 22.62 12.01
C ILE A 344 -9.66 23.53 13.08
N ALA A 345 -10.72 23.07 13.76
CA ALA A 345 -11.40 23.84 14.80
C ALA A 345 -10.53 24.07 16.04
N MET A 346 -9.62 23.15 16.34
CA MET A 346 -8.65 23.28 17.43
C MET A 346 -7.60 24.35 17.12
N GLY A 347 -7.18 24.50 15.84
CA GLY A 347 -6.28 25.54 15.39
C GLY A 347 -4.88 25.46 16.01
N ASP A 348 -4.41 24.27 16.41
CA ASP A 348 -3.04 24.10 16.94
C ASP A 348 -2.03 24.25 15.77
N PRO A 349 -1.12 25.25 15.85
CA PRO A 349 -0.17 25.52 14.78
C PRO A 349 0.85 24.39 14.54
N ASP A 350 1.05 23.52 15.52
CA ASP A 350 1.96 22.39 15.45
C ASP A 350 1.33 21.15 14.79
N ILE A 351 0.05 21.22 14.39
CA ILE A 351 -0.70 20.13 13.79
C ILE A 351 -1.14 20.49 12.36
N ASP A 352 -0.54 19.83 11.36
CA ASP A 352 -1.02 19.95 9.99
C ASP A 352 -2.25 19.06 9.75
N ALA A 353 -3.44 19.65 9.80
CA ALA A 353 -4.72 18.96 9.61
C ALA A 353 -4.86 18.32 8.21
N GLU A 354 -4.11 18.78 7.18
CA GLU A 354 -4.17 18.20 5.83
C GLU A 354 -3.36 16.90 5.71
N GLU A 355 -2.25 16.80 6.42
CA GLU A 355 -1.36 15.64 6.37
C GLU A 355 -1.81 14.52 7.29
N ILE A 356 -2.52 14.86 8.40
CA ILE A 356 -2.95 13.88 9.41
C ILE A 356 -4.34 13.34 9.05
N VAL A 357 -4.50 12.03 9.11
CA VAL A 357 -5.75 11.32 8.84
C VAL A 357 -6.15 10.47 10.04
N PHE A 358 -7.44 10.12 10.16
CA PHE A 358 -7.94 9.29 11.27
C PHE A 358 -7.14 7.99 11.47
N HIS A 359 -6.70 7.35 10.37
CA HIS A 359 -5.86 6.15 10.44
C HIS A 359 -4.48 6.39 11.09
N SER A 360 -3.98 7.63 11.12
CA SER A 360 -2.73 8.00 11.79
C SER A 360 -2.79 7.76 13.30
N ILE A 361 -3.98 7.82 13.92
CA ILE A 361 -4.20 7.52 15.35
C ILE A 361 -3.75 6.09 15.69
N ARG A 362 -4.07 5.14 14.82
CA ARG A 362 -3.61 3.75 14.97
C ARG A 362 -2.08 3.63 14.86
N HIS A 363 -1.42 4.50 14.11
CA HIS A 363 0.03 4.57 14.07
C HIS A 363 0.61 5.14 15.36
N THR A 364 0.04 6.23 15.89
CA THR A 364 0.41 6.77 17.21
C THR A 364 0.26 5.68 18.29
N SER A 365 -0.87 4.96 18.30
CA SER A 365 -1.14 3.83 19.20
C SER A 365 -0.03 2.77 19.15
N ALA A 366 0.35 2.32 17.96
CA ALA A 366 1.38 1.29 17.81
C ALA A 366 2.73 1.74 18.37
N GLY A 367 3.11 3.02 18.16
CA GLY A 367 4.33 3.59 18.71
C GLY A 367 4.32 3.63 20.24
N VAL A 368 3.21 4.10 20.83
CA VAL A 368 3.05 4.15 22.30
C VAL A 368 3.07 2.74 22.89
N LYS A 369 2.32 1.81 22.31
CA LYS A 369 2.29 0.40 22.78
C LYS A 369 3.63 -0.28 22.65
N LEU A 370 4.39 -0.03 21.59
CA LEU A 370 5.74 -0.56 21.45
C LEU A 370 6.68 -0.04 22.55
N LYS A 371 6.58 1.26 22.89
CA LYS A 371 7.33 1.85 24.00
C LYS A 371 6.91 1.24 25.36
N LEU A 372 5.60 1.13 25.62
CA LEU A 372 5.07 0.54 26.86
C LEU A 372 5.42 -0.94 27.03
N SER A 373 5.43 -1.70 25.92
CA SER A 373 5.80 -3.12 25.92
C SER A 373 7.30 -3.37 25.88
N LYS A 374 8.13 -2.31 26.02
CA LYS A 374 9.61 -2.41 25.94
C LYS A 374 10.10 -3.08 24.65
N GLY A 375 9.44 -2.79 23.53
CA GLY A 375 9.82 -3.31 22.23
C GLY A 375 9.23 -4.69 21.87
N ASP A 376 8.27 -5.22 22.62
CA ASP A 376 7.59 -6.47 22.26
C ASP A 376 6.68 -6.27 21.03
N VAL A 377 7.30 -6.44 19.85
CA VAL A 377 6.63 -6.34 18.54
C VAL A 377 5.49 -7.34 18.41
N LYS A 378 5.62 -8.54 19.02
CA LYS A 378 4.62 -9.61 18.89
C LYS A 378 3.35 -9.30 19.68
N ALA A 379 3.49 -8.77 20.89
CA ALA A 379 2.35 -8.31 21.68
C ALA A 379 1.60 -7.17 20.95
N VAL A 380 2.33 -6.17 20.45
CA VAL A 380 1.76 -5.05 19.69
C VAL A 380 1.09 -5.54 18.41
N GLN A 381 1.73 -6.48 17.68
CA GLN A 381 1.16 -7.09 16.48
C GLN A 381 -0.18 -7.78 16.77
N GLY A 382 -0.26 -8.58 17.83
CA GLY A 382 -1.47 -9.31 18.21
C GLY A 382 -2.61 -8.35 18.58
N ASP A 383 -2.34 -7.37 19.42
CA ASP A 383 -3.34 -6.38 19.84
C ASP A 383 -3.88 -5.55 18.67
N GLY A 384 -3.02 -5.15 17.74
CA GLY A 384 -3.45 -4.40 16.55
C GLY A 384 -4.00 -5.27 15.42
N GLY A 385 -3.85 -6.59 15.43
CA GLY A 385 -4.22 -7.46 14.31
C GLY A 385 -3.44 -7.13 13.03
N TRP A 386 -2.13 -6.94 13.13
CA TRP A 386 -1.23 -6.84 11.97
C TRP A 386 -0.77 -8.22 11.52
N ASN A 387 -0.84 -8.47 10.20
CA ASN A 387 -0.48 -9.79 9.66
C ASN A 387 1.02 -10.10 9.75
N THR A 388 1.88 -9.08 9.70
CA THR A 388 3.33 -9.26 9.74
C THR A 388 3.99 -8.31 10.73
N PRO A 389 5.07 -8.75 11.42
CA PRO A 389 5.86 -7.87 12.29
C PRO A 389 6.46 -6.68 11.55
N ASP A 390 6.79 -6.84 10.28
CA ASP A 390 7.34 -5.79 9.40
C ASP A 390 6.49 -4.51 9.37
N MET A 391 5.18 -4.65 9.50
CA MET A 391 4.26 -3.50 9.53
C MET A 391 4.44 -2.65 10.80
N VAL A 392 4.86 -3.26 11.89
CA VAL A 392 5.18 -2.57 13.14
C VAL A 392 6.63 -2.06 13.11
N THR A 393 7.59 -2.92 12.78
CA THR A 393 9.02 -2.61 12.87
C THR A 393 9.48 -1.56 11.85
N LYS A 394 9.07 -1.64 10.58
CA LYS A 394 9.51 -0.69 9.54
C LYS A 394 9.08 0.76 9.80
N ARG A 395 7.94 0.95 10.46
CA ARG A 395 7.43 2.29 10.76
C ARG A 395 7.95 2.88 12.07
N TYR A 396 8.30 2.04 13.05
CA TYR A 396 8.61 2.46 14.41
C TYR A 396 10.05 2.14 14.84
N ALA A 397 10.91 1.66 13.93
CA ALA A 397 12.30 1.35 14.20
C ALA A 397 13.13 2.54 14.76
N HIS A 398 12.73 3.78 14.49
CA HIS A 398 13.39 4.98 15.01
C HIS A 398 13.09 5.24 16.49
N ILE A 399 12.00 4.71 17.04
CA ILE A 399 11.69 4.80 18.48
C ILE A 399 12.67 3.96 19.30
N LEU A 400 13.34 2.99 18.67
CA LEU A 400 14.28 2.08 19.32
C LEU A 400 15.66 2.71 19.63
N ASP A 401 15.99 3.92 19.20
CA ASP A 401 17.29 4.53 19.51
C ASP A 401 17.39 4.97 20.97
N GLU A 402 16.31 5.48 21.56
CA GLU A 402 16.26 5.77 23.00
C GLU A 402 16.34 4.49 23.82
N ASP A 403 15.64 3.44 23.38
CA ASP A 403 15.66 2.13 24.01
C ASP A 403 17.04 1.46 23.91
N ARG A 404 17.83 1.70 22.84
CA ARG A 404 19.21 1.22 22.71
C ARG A 404 20.15 1.84 23.74
N ARG A 405 19.98 3.14 24.03
CA ARG A 405 20.74 3.81 25.10
C ARG A 405 20.37 3.28 26.46
N ASN A 406 19.08 3.09 26.71
CA ASN A 406 18.59 2.51 27.95
C ASN A 406 19.05 1.06 28.12
N LEU A 407 19.04 0.26 27.04
CA LEU A 407 19.56 -1.10 27.05
C LEU A 407 21.07 -1.15 27.37
N ALA A 408 21.84 -0.23 26.81
CA ALA A 408 23.28 -0.13 27.12
C ALA A 408 23.49 0.23 28.60
N ALA A 409 22.70 1.16 29.14
CA ALA A 409 22.75 1.51 30.55
C ALA A 409 22.29 0.35 31.47
N GLU A 410 21.26 -0.41 31.09
CA GLU A 410 20.83 -1.60 31.80
C GLU A 410 21.86 -2.73 31.73
N MET A 411 22.53 -2.92 30.60
CA MET A 411 23.65 -3.87 30.48
C MET A 411 24.80 -3.47 31.39
N GLU A 412 25.15 -2.19 31.41
CA GLU A 412 26.17 -1.68 32.35
C GLU A 412 25.78 -1.99 33.79
N ALA A 413 24.56 -1.57 34.20
CA ALA A 413 24.10 -1.74 35.57
C ALA A 413 23.89 -3.20 36.01
N LYS A 414 23.41 -4.08 35.13
CA LYS A 414 22.99 -5.44 35.49
C LYS A 414 24.05 -6.50 35.17
N PHE A 415 24.90 -6.25 34.18
CA PHE A 415 25.85 -7.25 33.71
C PHE A 415 27.32 -6.88 34.06
N TYR A 416 27.72 -5.64 33.80
CA TYR A 416 29.11 -5.23 34.00
C TYR A 416 29.37 -4.75 35.43
N GLN A 417 28.43 -4.05 36.08
CA GLN A 417 28.62 -3.60 37.48
C GLN A 417 28.36 -4.69 38.54
N SER A 418 27.80 -5.83 38.16
CA SER A 418 27.61 -6.96 39.07
C SER A 418 28.89 -7.84 39.25
N GLY A 419 29.96 -7.51 38.57
CA GLY A 419 31.27 -8.23 38.67
C GLY A 419 32.41 -7.27 38.92
N ALA A 420 32.82 -7.16 40.18
CA ALA A 420 34.10 -6.68 40.68
C ALA A 420 34.64 -5.32 40.17
N ASP A 421 35.07 -4.50 41.14
CA ASP A 421 35.97 -3.37 40.95
C ASP A 421 37.17 -3.74 40.05
N VAL A 422 37.02 -3.52 38.75
CA VAL A 422 38.17 -3.45 37.87
C VAL A 422 38.58 -1.98 37.82
N PRO A 423 39.80 -1.63 38.33
CA PRO A 423 40.29 -0.28 38.20
C PRO A 423 40.34 0.08 36.72
N LEU A 424 39.67 1.13 36.30
CA LEU A 424 39.81 1.73 34.98
C LEU A 424 41.25 2.25 34.84
N ASP A 425 42.09 1.47 34.20
CA ASP A 425 43.39 1.95 33.71
C ASP A 425 43.16 2.83 32.48
N PRO A 426 44.05 3.68 32.15
CA PRO A 426 44.02 5.13 32.19
C PRO A 426 42.86 5.76 31.40
N PRO A 427 42.57 7.07 31.58
CA PRO A 427 41.44 7.71 30.94
C PRO A 427 41.52 7.48 29.44
N ALA A 428 40.41 6.96 28.90
CA ALA A 428 40.24 6.83 27.47
C ALA A 428 40.63 8.16 26.80
N PRO A 429 41.33 8.12 25.65
CA PRO A 429 41.65 9.34 24.95
C PRO A 429 40.33 10.12 24.76
N GLU A 430 40.34 11.38 25.17
CA GLU A 430 39.20 12.29 25.00
C GLU A 430 38.63 12.06 23.60
N ILE A 431 37.49 11.43 23.53
CA ILE A 431 36.70 11.43 22.29
C ILE A 431 36.38 12.90 22.11
N LEU A 432 37.09 13.54 21.18
CA LEU A 432 36.88 14.88 20.75
C LEU A 432 35.37 15.15 20.72
N GLN A 433 34.88 15.92 21.67
CA GLN A 433 33.59 16.55 21.57
C GLN A 433 33.58 17.18 20.18
N LYS A 434 32.57 16.85 19.35
CA LYS A 434 32.35 17.58 18.12
C LYS A 434 32.30 19.05 18.50
N GLN A 435 33.42 19.76 18.33
CA GLN A 435 33.38 21.21 18.21
C GLN A 435 32.47 21.47 17.03
N GLU A 436 31.43 22.26 17.24
CA GLU A 436 30.72 22.92 16.15
C GLU A 436 31.77 23.58 15.29
N VAL A 437 31.99 22.98 14.11
CA VAL A 437 32.89 23.54 13.13
C VAL A 437 32.13 24.73 12.56
N GLU A 438 32.53 25.96 12.97
CA GLU A 438 32.20 27.15 12.19
C GLU A 438 32.61 26.90 10.73
N PRO A 439 31.81 27.30 9.75
CA PRO A 439 32.14 27.10 8.35
C PRO A 439 33.47 27.83 8.06
N ALA A 440 34.50 27.05 7.78
CA ALA A 440 35.78 27.57 7.34
C ALA A 440 35.61 28.39 6.09
N PRO A 441 36.32 29.53 5.97
CA PRO A 441 36.29 30.35 4.76
C PRO A 441 36.77 29.53 3.58
N THR A 442 36.00 29.58 2.50
CA THR A 442 36.24 28.90 1.22
C THR A 442 37.41 29.58 0.48
N GLU A 443 38.61 29.39 0.94
CA GLU A 443 39.81 29.59 0.12
C GLU A 443 40.42 28.21 -0.18
N VAL A 444 40.16 27.73 -1.40
CA VAL A 444 40.82 26.56 -1.96
C VAL A 444 42.28 26.98 -2.19
N PRO A 445 43.27 26.31 -1.55
CA PRO A 445 44.67 26.62 -1.85
C PRO A 445 44.92 26.30 -3.34
N ALA A 446 45.48 27.28 -4.06
CA ALA A 446 45.90 27.06 -5.43
C ALA A 446 46.91 25.92 -5.48
N LEU A 447 46.59 24.84 -6.16
CA LEU A 447 47.49 23.71 -6.37
C LEU A 447 48.70 24.21 -7.18
N ASP A 448 49.89 24.12 -6.59
CA ASP A 448 51.17 24.38 -7.24
C ASP A 448 51.34 23.43 -8.43
N GLU A 449 51.80 23.95 -9.59
CA GLU A 449 52.01 23.19 -10.83
C GLU A 449 52.94 21.97 -10.61
N ASN A 450 53.88 22.06 -9.70
CA ASN A 450 54.76 20.93 -9.36
C ASN A 450 54.04 19.81 -8.59
N MET A 451 53.07 20.13 -7.80
CA MET A 451 52.23 19.15 -7.06
C MET A 451 51.28 18.45 -8.00
N LEU A 452 50.74 19.17 -8.97
CA LEU A 452 49.89 18.59 -10.04
C LEU A 452 50.68 17.64 -10.94
N ALA A 453 51.89 18.04 -11.34
CA ALA A 453 52.78 17.19 -12.15
C ALA A 453 53.18 15.89 -11.45
N SER A 454 53.42 15.92 -10.14
CA SER A 454 53.77 14.76 -9.35
C SER A 454 52.58 13.77 -9.18
N LEU A 455 51.35 14.30 -9.04
CA LEU A 455 50.12 13.50 -8.94
C LEU A 455 49.79 12.82 -10.29
N ILE A 456 50.01 13.51 -11.41
CA ILE A 456 49.81 12.96 -12.76
C ILE A 456 50.85 11.88 -13.07
N ALA A 457 52.11 12.09 -12.67
CA ALA A 457 53.17 11.08 -12.87
C ALA A 457 52.94 9.81 -12.00
N ALA A 458 52.32 9.93 -10.84
CA ALA A 458 51.99 8.80 -9.97
C ALA A 458 50.75 8.01 -10.42
N ASN A 459 49.85 8.63 -11.23
CA ASN A 459 48.64 7.95 -11.71
C ASN A 459 48.16 8.46 -13.08
N PRO A 460 48.70 7.93 -14.19
CA PRO A 460 48.38 8.39 -15.54
C PRO A 460 46.90 8.31 -15.94
N ASN A 461 46.12 7.46 -15.27
CA ASN A 461 44.70 7.33 -15.54
C ASN A 461 43.82 8.45 -14.88
N LEU A 462 44.42 9.25 -14.01
CA LEU A 462 43.71 10.37 -13.35
C LEU A 462 43.43 11.50 -14.35
N LEU A 463 44.36 11.76 -15.26
CA LEU A 463 44.22 12.78 -16.32
C LEU A 463 43.03 12.47 -17.24
N ILE A 464 42.87 11.19 -17.62
CA ILE A 464 41.76 10.76 -18.49
C ILE A 464 40.41 10.98 -17.76
N LYS A 465 40.33 10.67 -16.49
CA LYS A 465 39.09 10.86 -15.69
C LYS A 465 38.76 12.34 -15.48
N VAL A 466 39.75 13.18 -15.26
CA VAL A 466 39.54 14.63 -15.10
C VAL A 466 39.12 15.27 -16.44
N LEU A 467 39.72 14.91 -17.54
CA LEU A 467 39.34 15.40 -18.88
C LEU A 467 37.92 14.92 -19.28
N GLN A 468 37.53 13.70 -18.91
CA GLN A 468 36.17 13.21 -19.12
C GLN A 468 35.15 13.97 -18.28
N SER A 469 35.46 14.31 -17.02
CA SER A 469 34.55 15.08 -16.16
C SER A 469 34.39 16.54 -16.63
N ILE A 470 35.43 17.15 -17.18
CA ILE A 470 35.37 18.51 -17.74
C ILE A 470 34.55 18.54 -19.05
N GLN A 471 34.65 17.49 -19.90
CA GLN A 471 33.83 17.37 -21.10
C GLN A 471 32.35 17.16 -20.81
N PHE A 472 32.01 16.57 -19.65
CA PHE A 472 30.62 16.43 -19.20
C PHE A 472 30.05 17.75 -18.62
N ALA A 473 30.87 18.53 -17.93
CA ALA A 473 30.45 19.80 -17.33
C ALA A 473 30.19 20.91 -18.35
N ASN A 474 30.79 20.83 -19.56
CA ASN A 474 30.59 21.80 -20.66
C ASN A 474 29.43 21.42 -21.61
N LYS A 475 28.63 20.42 -21.29
CA LYS A 475 27.46 19.96 -22.09
C LYS A 475 26.13 20.06 -21.36
N VAL A 476 26.06 20.78 -20.23
CA VAL A 476 24.80 21.11 -19.51
C VAL A 476 24.48 22.58 -19.67
#